data_cdeeb93621046d5031911321a25a504c
#
_entry.id   cdeeb93621046d5031911321a25a504c
#
_cell.length_a   1.000
_cell.length_b   1.000
_cell.length_c   1.000
_cell.angle_alpha   90.00
_cell.angle_beta   90.00
_cell.angle_gamma   90.00
#
_symmetry.space_group_name_H-M   'P 1'
#
loop_
_entity.id
_entity.type
_entity.pdbx_description
1 polymer ?
#
loop_
_entity_poly.entity_id
_entity_poly.type
_entity_poly.pdbx_seq_one_letter_code
_entity_poly.pdbx_strand_id
1 'polypeptide(L)'
;MKGNSVSYAASFGDAHFDTDSYQILNNRLQNFLAIGLRENKFIPYLKEHINPNGIQVFRTIDPTLLLTTGDYDTIAASRIITEKYLLLYARRYNKEMEAFAEKIARDNGWTIVEISLRSTNSAKGHKMFYEAGVEEFLSLVKYSEYVITNSFHGLIFAVQYRKQLAVFSRESGDNKIAEVLELFDLKECLLTKAPSVIPQIHDYDAVHARINTARETSLDFLTKELNLLNGDH
;
A
#
# COMPACT_ATOMS: atom_id res chain seq x y z
N MET A 1 2.58 33.85 13.68
CA MET A 1 1.63 32.84 14.18
C MET A 1 2.23 31.49 13.91
N LYS A 2 2.30 30.58 14.89
CA LYS A 2 2.64 29.17 14.62
C LYS A 2 1.57 28.60 13.70
N GLY A 3 1.96 27.73 12.77
CA GLY A 3 1.05 27.16 11.81
C GLY A 3 -0.04 26.31 12.45
N ASN A 4 -1.14 26.15 11.74
CA ASN A 4 -2.33 25.44 12.19
C ASN A 4 -2.59 24.18 11.33
N SER A 5 -1.56 23.60 10.75
CA SER A 5 -1.71 22.47 9.85
C SER A 5 -0.78 21.32 10.25
N VAL A 6 -1.31 20.12 10.15
CA VAL A 6 -0.55 18.86 10.26
C VAL A 6 -0.80 18.04 9.01
N SER A 7 0.22 17.44 8.44
CA SER A 7 0.02 16.46 7.39
C SER A 7 0.12 15.04 7.96
N TYR A 8 -0.74 14.14 7.51
CA TYR A 8 -0.67 12.74 7.82
C TYR A 8 -0.50 11.91 6.54
N ALA A 9 0.48 11.02 6.53
CA ALA A 9 0.74 10.07 5.45
C ALA A 9 0.86 10.72 4.06
N ALA A 10 1.36 11.95 3.99
CA ALA A 10 1.64 12.59 2.72
C ALA A 10 2.68 11.80 1.92
N SER A 11 2.62 11.90 0.61
CA SER A 11 3.50 11.16 -0.31
C SER A 11 3.99 12.09 -1.41
N PHE A 12 5.28 12.13 -1.60
CA PHE A 12 5.89 12.82 -2.75
C PHE A 12 5.97 11.92 -3.98
N GLY A 13 5.73 10.60 -3.82
CA GLY A 13 5.84 9.64 -4.91
C GLY A 13 7.26 9.60 -5.46
N ASP A 14 7.37 9.78 -6.78
CA ASP A 14 8.65 9.79 -7.50
C ASP A 14 9.17 11.21 -7.78
N ALA A 15 8.72 12.20 -6.99
CA ALA A 15 9.15 13.56 -7.17
C ALA A 15 10.68 13.69 -7.08
N HIS A 16 11.22 14.44 -8.02
CA HIS A 16 12.59 14.96 -7.98
C HIS A 16 12.51 16.45 -7.67
N PHE A 17 13.26 16.87 -6.67
CA PHE A 17 13.29 18.26 -6.28
C PHE A 17 14.60 18.89 -6.79
N ASP A 18 14.47 20.00 -7.49
CA ASP A 18 15.55 20.95 -7.78
C ASP A 18 15.57 22.08 -6.75
N THR A 19 16.56 22.97 -6.85
CA THR A 19 16.74 24.07 -5.90
C THR A 19 15.51 24.98 -5.78
N ASP A 20 14.82 25.25 -6.89
CA ASP A 20 13.64 26.12 -6.92
C ASP A 20 12.43 25.43 -6.30
N SER A 21 12.24 24.15 -6.56
CA SER A 21 11.21 23.33 -5.94
C SER A 21 11.34 23.28 -4.40
N TYR A 22 12.57 23.28 -3.90
CA TYR A 22 12.84 23.30 -2.46
C TYR A 22 12.46 24.62 -1.81
N GLN A 23 12.75 25.75 -2.43
CA GLN A 23 12.35 27.05 -1.91
C GLN A 23 10.83 27.18 -1.84
N ILE A 24 10.14 26.73 -2.89
CA ILE A 24 8.68 26.74 -2.94
C ILE A 24 8.10 25.82 -1.84
N LEU A 25 8.64 24.61 -1.69
CA LEU A 25 8.21 23.66 -0.68
C LEU A 25 8.43 24.22 0.72
N ASN A 26 9.61 24.74 1.01
CA ASN A 26 9.96 25.34 2.30
C ASN A 26 8.99 26.49 2.65
N ASN A 27 8.71 27.37 1.72
CA ASN A 27 7.77 28.48 1.94
C ASN A 27 6.34 27.99 2.24
N ARG A 28 5.88 26.94 1.57
CA ARG A 28 4.54 26.37 1.78
C ARG A 28 4.41 25.60 3.10
N LEU A 29 5.49 24.97 3.53
CA LEU A 29 5.50 24.16 4.74
C LEU A 29 5.69 24.95 6.04
N GLN A 30 6.00 26.25 5.98
CA GLN A 30 6.20 27.10 7.17
C GLN A 30 4.98 27.17 8.10
N ASN A 31 3.79 26.89 7.59
CA ASN A 31 2.55 26.88 8.36
C ASN A 31 2.22 25.51 8.98
N PHE A 32 3.09 24.51 8.80
CA PHE A 32 2.89 23.21 9.40
C PHE A 32 3.51 23.12 10.80
N LEU A 33 2.79 22.47 11.71
CA LEU A 33 3.31 22.07 13.02
C LEU A 33 4.14 20.79 12.91
N ALA A 34 3.61 19.83 12.15
CA ALA A 34 4.25 18.55 11.93
C ALA A 34 3.90 17.97 10.55
N ILE A 35 4.80 17.16 10.03
CA ILE A 35 4.66 16.52 8.71
C ILE A 35 4.85 15.03 8.87
N GLY A 36 3.77 14.26 8.67
CA GLY A 36 3.79 12.80 8.56
C GLY A 36 3.93 12.38 7.09
N LEU A 37 4.96 11.60 6.78
CA LEU A 37 5.25 11.08 5.44
C LEU A 37 5.19 9.57 5.40
N ARG A 38 4.72 9.01 4.28
CA ARG A 38 4.76 7.56 4.05
C ARG A 38 6.15 7.07 3.65
N GLU A 39 6.86 7.82 2.80
CA GLU A 39 8.18 7.46 2.30
C GLU A 39 9.29 7.90 3.23
N ASN A 40 10.15 6.97 3.60
CA ASN A 40 11.30 7.24 4.46
C ASN A 40 12.39 8.06 3.76
N LYS A 41 12.54 7.90 2.45
CA LYS A 41 13.63 8.53 1.66
C LYS A 41 13.65 10.07 1.73
N PHE A 42 12.50 10.71 1.94
CA PHE A 42 12.40 12.18 2.00
C PHE A 42 12.56 12.75 3.40
N ILE A 43 12.48 11.93 4.45
CA ILE A 43 12.54 12.39 5.84
C ILE A 43 13.88 13.06 6.18
N PRO A 44 15.06 12.46 5.87
CA PRO A 44 16.35 13.11 6.14
C PRO A 44 16.45 14.46 5.44
N TYR A 45 16.06 14.51 4.18
CA TYR A 45 16.09 15.71 3.37
C TYR A 45 15.20 16.83 3.96
N LEU A 46 13.95 16.53 4.30
CA LEU A 46 13.07 17.54 4.91
C LEU A 46 13.56 18.01 6.27
N LYS A 47 14.12 17.12 7.08
CA LYS A 47 14.74 17.49 8.37
C LYS A 47 15.90 18.47 8.20
N GLU A 48 16.70 18.29 7.16
CA GLU A 48 17.84 19.17 6.88
C GLU A 48 17.39 20.56 6.38
N HIS A 49 16.42 20.61 5.46
CA HIS A 49 16.07 21.86 4.76
C HIS A 49 14.90 22.62 5.39
N ILE A 50 14.02 21.98 6.14
CA ILE A 50 12.84 22.59 6.77
C ILE A 50 13.06 22.86 8.27
N ASN A 51 14.04 22.20 8.87
CA ASN A 51 14.32 22.24 10.30
C ASN A 51 14.65 23.65 10.88
N PRO A 52 15.11 24.67 10.11
CA PRO A 52 15.28 26.03 10.68
C PRO A 52 14.03 26.59 11.35
N ASN A 53 12.84 26.05 11.01
CA ASN A 53 11.56 26.51 11.55
C ASN A 53 10.99 25.61 12.67
N GLY A 54 11.71 24.56 13.09
CA GLY A 54 11.30 23.66 14.16
C GLY A 54 10.12 22.75 13.79
N ILE A 55 9.81 22.57 12.50
CA ILE A 55 8.78 21.65 12.02
C ILE A 55 9.27 20.22 12.21
N GLN A 56 8.47 19.39 12.85
CA GLN A 56 8.81 18.02 13.07
C GLN A 56 8.38 17.16 11.87
N VAL A 57 9.26 16.27 11.42
CA VAL A 57 9.00 15.34 10.31
C VAL A 57 9.07 13.91 10.80
N PHE A 58 8.00 13.17 10.59
CA PHE A 58 7.82 11.79 11.05
C PHE A 58 7.55 10.84 9.90
N ARG A 59 7.92 9.58 10.06
CA ARG A 59 7.40 8.50 9.24
C ARG A 59 6.04 8.09 9.79
N THR A 60 5.05 7.99 8.90
CA THR A 60 3.71 7.48 9.21
C THR A 60 3.32 6.41 8.20
N ILE A 61 2.44 5.51 8.58
CA ILE A 61 1.93 4.48 7.65
C ILE A 61 0.75 5.01 6.83
N ASP A 62 0.42 4.30 5.77
CA ASP A 62 -0.77 4.60 4.97
C ASP A 62 -2.04 4.56 5.86
N PRO A 63 -3.00 5.50 5.70
CA PRO A 63 -4.22 5.53 6.51
C PRO A 63 -4.99 4.22 6.53
N THR A 64 -4.94 3.43 5.45
CA THR A 64 -5.60 2.13 5.39
C THR A 64 -5.00 1.08 6.35
N LEU A 65 -3.80 1.32 6.88
CA LEU A 65 -3.18 0.47 7.89
C LEU A 65 -3.51 0.87 9.33
N LEU A 66 -4.18 2.02 9.54
CA LEU A 66 -4.65 2.43 10.86
C LEU A 66 -5.82 1.56 11.35
N LEU A 67 -6.63 1.08 10.43
CA LEU A 67 -7.73 0.16 10.69
C LEU A 67 -7.26 -1.30 10.64
N THR A 68 -8.02 -2.15 11.28
CA THR A 68 -7.82 -3.61 11.29
C THR A 68 -8.71 -4.31 10.27
N THR A 69 -8.46 -5.59 10.03
CA THR A 69 -9.37 -6.41 9.22
C THR A 69 -10.77 -6.51 9.81
N GLY A 70 -10.89 -6.46 11.15
CA GLY A 70 -12.20 -6.44 11.81
C GLY A 70 -13.02 -5.21 11.45
N ASP A 71 -12.37 -4.04 11.35
CA ASP A 71 -13.03 -2.81 10.92
C ASP A 71 -13.48 -2.90 9.45
N TYR A 72 -12.60 -3.39 8.57
CA TYR A 72 -12.92 -3.58 7.15
C TYR A 72 -13.99 -4.63 6.89
N ASP A 73 -14.07 -5.65 7.72
CA ASP A 73 -15.09 -6.70 7.63
C ASP A 73 -16.51 -6.19 7.86
N THR A 74 -16.66 -5.05 8.53
CA THR A 74 -17.98 -4.42 8.72
C THR A 74 -18.59 -3.84 7.45
N ILE A 75 -17.73 -3.54 6.46
CA ILE A 75 -18.15 -2.98 5.16
C ILE A 75 -17.89 -3.91 3.99
N ALA A 76 -17.13 -4.98 4.17
CA ALA A 76 -16.84 -5.93 3.11
C ALA A 76 -18.11 -6.66 2.66
N ALA A 77 -18.30 -6.81 1.35
CA ALA A 77 -19.38 -7.63 0.82
C ALA A 77 -19.24 -9.09 1.29
N SER A 78 -20.36 -9.80 1.34
CA SER A 78 -20.36 -11.25 1.54
C SER A 78 -19.48 -11.94 0.48
N ARG A 79 -19.05 -13.18 0.74
CA ARG A 79 -18.24 -13.93 -0.21
C ARG A 79 -18.93 -14.01 -1.59
N ILE A 80 -18.31 -13.38 -2.59
CA ILE A 80 -18.86 -13.25 -3.95
C ILE A 80 -18.54 -14.49 -4.80
N ILE A 81 -17.33 -15.04 -4.64
CA ILE A 81 -16.82 -16.18 -5.39
C ILE A 81 -16.73 -17.38 -4.46
N THR A 82 -17.43 -18.46 -4.77
CA THR A 82 -17.51 -19.66 -3.92
C THR A 82 -16.37 -20.64 -4.16
N GLU A 83 -15.90 -20.75 -5.41
CA GLU A 83 -14.75 -21.58 -5.78
C GLU A 83 -13.44 -20.96 -5.29
N LYS A 84 -12.37 -21.77 -5.31
CA LYS A 84 -10.99 -21.29 -5.06
C LYS A 84 -10.51 -20.44 -6.23
N TYR A 85 -9.89 -19.31 -5.92
CA TYR A 85 -9.42 -18.40 -6.96
C TYR A 85 -8.14 -17.64 -6.56
N LEU A 86 -7.43 -17.25 -7.60
CA LEU A 86 -6.36 -16.28 -7.55
C LEU A 86 -6.94 -14.91 -7.91
N LEU A 87 -6.66 -13.89 -7.09
CA LEU A 87 -7.01 -12.50 -7.40
C LEU A 87 -5.87 -11.83 -8.17
N LEU A 88 -6.14 -11.39 -9.39
CA LEU A 88 -5.25 -10.56 -10.20
C LEU A 88 -5.76 -9.11 -10.16
N TYR A 89 -5.10 -8.25 -9.39
CA TYR A 89 -5.44 -6.83 -9.32
C TYR A 89 -4.40 -5.99 -10.05
N ALA A 90 -4.73 -5.58 -11.28
CA ALA A 90 -3.83 -4.90 -12.19
C ALA A 90 -4.21 -3.43 -12.41
N ARG A 91 -3.41 -2.49 -11.86
CA ARG A 91 -3.55 -1.05 -12.16
C ARG A 91 -3.00 -0.67 -13.54
N ARG A 92 -2.01 -1.40 -14.00
CA ARG A 92 -1.43 -1.28 -15.35
C ARG A 92 -1.15 -2.67 -15.87
N TYR A 93 -1.28 -2.81 -17.19
CA TYR A 93 -0.94 -4.07 -17.84
C TYR A 93 0.53 -4.41 -17.64
N ASN A 94 0.77 -5.69 -17.29
CA ASN A 94 2.09 -6.27 -17.21
C ASN A 94 2.00 -7.72 -17.69
N LYS A 95 2.66 -8.01 -18.82
CA LYS A 95 2.61 -9.33 -19.47
C LYS A 95 3.18 -10.45 -18.58
N GLU A 96 4.28 -10.17 -17.89
CA GLU A 96 4.92 -11.14 -16.98
C GLU A 96 4.02 -11.48 -15.79
N MET A 97 3.37 -10.46 -15.22
CA MET A 97 2.42 -10.63 -14.12
C MET A 97 1.21 -11.47 -14.54
N GLU A 98 0.66 -11.22 -15.73
CA GLU A 98 -0.48 -11.97 -16.27
C GLU A 98 -0.09 -13.42 -16.53
N ALA A 99 1.03 -13.66 -17.21
CA ALA A 99 1.52 -15.03 -17.49
C ALA A 99 1.82 -15.81 -16.20
N PHE A 100 2.33 -15.12 -15.17
CA PHE A 100 2.57 -15.71 -13.86
C PHE A 100 1.25 -16.08 -13.17
N ALA A 101 0.23 -15.22 -13.23
CA ALA A 101 -1.09 -15.51 -12.70
C ALA A 101 -1.74 -16.70 -13.39
N GLU A 102 -1.70 -16.76 -14.72
CA GLU A 102 -2.21 -17.91 -15.51
C GLU A 102 -1.49 -19.22 -15.15
N LYS A 103 -0.17 -19.16 -14.93
CA LYS A 103 0.61 -20.32 -14.49
C LYS A 103 0.18 -20.81 -13.11
N ILE A 104 0.15 -19.91 -12.10
CA ILE A 104 -0.22 -20.27 -10.72
C ILE A 104 -1.64 -20.85 -10.68
N ALA A 105 -2.59 -20.20 -11.34
CA ALA A 105 -3.99 -20.63 -11.36
C ALA A 105 -4.13 -22.02 -11.99
N ARG A 106 -3.48 -22.28 -13.12
CA ARG A 106 -3.49 -23.58 -13.80
C ARG A 106 -2.86 -24.67 -12.93
N ASP A 107 -1.70 -24.39 -12.33
CA ASP A 107 -0.96 -25.38 -11.52
C ASP A 107 -1.73 -25.81 -10.26
N ASN A 108 -2.64 -24.95 -9.77
CA ASN A 108 -3.46 -25.19 -8.58
C ASN A 108 -4.94 -25.51 -8.89
N GLY A 109 -5.38 -25.45 -10.13
CA GLY A 109 -6.78 -25.63 -10.51
C GLY A 109 -7.69 -24.48 -10.02
N TRP A 110 -7.17 -23.27 -9.93
CA TRP A 110 -7.92 -22.10 -9.46
C TRP A 110 -8.46 -21.27 -10.62
N THR A 111 -9.61 -20.64 -10.39
CA THR A 111 -10.13 -19.58 -11.27
C THR A 111 -9.30 -18.31 -11.10
N ILE A 112 -9.10 -17.56 -12.17
CA ILE A 112 -8.56 -16.18 -12.06
C ILE A 112 -9.74 -15.23 -11.95
N VAL A 113 -9.79 -14.49 -10.86
CA VAL A 113 -10.67 -13.31 -10.69
C VAL A 113 -9.83 -12.08 -10.92
N GLU A 114 -10.25 -11.22 -11.84
CA GLU A 114 -9.44 -10.08 -12.26
C GLU A 114 -10.15 -8.75 -12.06
N ILE A 115 -9.48 -7.83 -11.37
CA ILE A 115 -9.85 -6.41 -11.27
C ILE A 115 -8.87 -5.62 -12.12
N SER A 116 -9.30 -5.26 -13.33
CA SER A 116 -8.53 -4.45 -14.27
C SER A 116 -9.45 -3.82 -15.31
N LEU A 117 -8.93 -2.92 -16.13
CA LEU A 117 -9.64 -2.34 -17.27
C LEU A 117 -9.43 -3.15 -18.57
N ARG A 118 -8.84 -4.34 -18.49
CA ARG A 118 -8.46 -5.14 -19.66
C ARG A 118 -9.54 -6.14 -20.05
N SER A 119 -10.49 -5.71 -20.86
CA SER A 119 -11.63 -6.54 -21.30
C SER A 119 -11.26 -7.82 -22.07
N THR A 120 -10.09 -7.84 -22.73
CA THR A 120 -9.65 -8.98 -23.53
C THR A 120 -9.37 -10.25 -22.70
N ASN A 121 -9.16 -10.13 -21.39
CA ASN A 121 -8.84 -11.26 -20.53
C ASN A 121 -10.08 -12.13 -20.20
N SER A 122 -11.30 -11.63 -20.41
CA SER A 122 -12.50 -12.46 -20.35
C SER A 122 -12.48 -13.60 -21.38
N ALA A 123 -11.90 -13.36 -22.57
CA ALA A 123 -11.72 -14.39 -23.58
C ALA A 123 -10.74 -15.49 -23.20
N LYS A 124 -9.89 -15.26 -22.19
CA LYS A 124 -8.98 -16.23 -21.59
C LYS A 124 -9.60 -17.01 -20.42
N GLY A 125 -10.87 -16.76 -20.10
CA GLY A 125 -11.60 -17.39 -19.02
C GLY A 125 -11.42 -16.69 -17.65
N HIS A 126 -10.85 -15.49 -17.60
CA HIS A 126 -10.82 -14.72 -16.36
C HIS A 126 -12.22 -14.20 -15.99
N LYS A 127 -12.59 -14.31 -14.73
CA LYS A 127 -13.79 -13.66 -14.19
C LYS A 127 -13.47 -12.20 -13.92
N MET A 128 -14.00 -11.31 -14.76
CA MET A 128 -13.70 -9.89 -14.73
C MET A 128 -14.63 -9.12 -13.79
N PHE A 129 -14.04 -8.27 -12.95
CA PHE A 129 -14.75 -7.33 -12.07
C PHE A 129 -14.33 -5.89 -12.42
N TYR A 130 -14.99 -5.30 -13.42
CA TYR A 130 -14.68 -3.95 -13.92
C TYR A 130 -15.15 -2.85 -12.96
N GLU A 131 -16.26 -3.08 -12.28
CA GLU A 131 -16.97 -2.12 -11.45
C GLU A 131 -16.95 -2.49 -9.97
N ALA A 132 -15.95 -3.28 -9.54
CA ALA A 132 -15.83 -3.60 -8.13
C ALA A 132 -15.64 -2.32 -7.30
N GLY A 133 -16.59 -2.03 -6.44
CA GLY A 133 -16.47 -1.01 -5.40
C GLY A 133 -15.54 -1.46 -4.27
N VAL A 134 -15.52 -0.68 -3.19
CA VAL A 134 -14.68 -0.99 -2.02
C VAL A 134 -15.12 -2.29 -1.35
N GLU A 135 -16.41 -2.49 -1.22
CA GLU A 135 -17.01 -3.65 -0.53
C GLU A 135 -16.69 -4.96 -1.24
N GLU A 136 -16.85 -4.98 -2.57
CA GLU A 136 -16.51 -6.14 -3.40
C GLU A 136 -14.99 -6.36 -3.45
N PHE A 137 -14.18 -5.29 -3.56
CA PHE A 137 -12.74 -5.40 -3.54
C PHE A 137 -12.25 -6.07 -2.24
N LEU A 138 -12.74 -5.63 -1.08
CA LEU A 138 -12.41 -6.23 0.21
C LEU A 138 -12.78 -7.71 0.27
N SER A 139 -13.98 -8.07 -0.19
CA SER A 139 -14.43 -9.45 -0.28
C SER A 139 -13.54 -10.29 -1.21
N LEU A 140 -13.21 -9.77 -2.39
CA LEU A 140 -12.36 -10.48 -3.36
C LEU A 140 -10.93 -10.67 -2.85
N VAL A 141 -10.37 -9.74 -2.08
CA VAL A 141 -9.07 -9.95 -1.43
C VAL A 141 -9.20 -10.98 -0.29
N LYS A 142 -10.18 -10.79 0.60
CA LYS A 142 -10.38 -11.62 1.79
C LYS A 142 -10.50 -13.11 1.50
N TYR A 143 -11.20 -13.47 0.43
CA TYR A 143 -11.51 -14.86 0.11
C TYR A 143 -10.63 -15.47 -1.00
N SER A 144 -9.62 -14.73 -1.51
CA SER A 144 -8.66 -15.27 -2.46
C SER A 144 -7.67 -16.25 -1.81
N GLU A 145 -7.16 -17.21 -2.59
CA GLU A 145 -6.07 -18.10 -2.15
C GLU A 145 -4.71 -17.41 -2.33
N TYR A 146 -4.56 -16.62 -3.39
CA TYR A 146 -3.33 -15.92 -3.73
C TYR A 146 -3.67 -14.56 -4.37
N VAL A 147 -2.89 -13.53 -4.08
CA VAL A 147 -3.04 -12.21 -4.70
C VAL A 147 -1.82 -11.90 -5.57
N ILE A 148 -2.06 -11.52 -6.80
CA ILE A 148 -1.03 -10.98 -7.69
C ILE A 148 -1.42 -9.56 -8.08
N THR A 149 -0.53 -8.62 -7.85
CA THR A 149 -0.87 -7.20 -8.04
C THR A 149 0.33 -6.36 -8.42
N ASN A 150 0.08 -5.21 -9.04
CA ASN A 150 1.00 -4.08 -9.16
C ASN A 150 0.41 -2.80 -8.55
N SER A 151 -0.55 -2.97 -7.64
CA SER A 151 -1.20 -1.89 -6.91
C SER A 151 -0.66 -1.80 -5.49
N PHE A 152 -0.36 -0.58 -5.03
CA PHE A 152 0.00 -0.33 -3.63
C PHE A 152 -1.10 -0.81 -2.68
N HIS A 153 -2.36 -0.46 -2.92
CA HIS A 153 -3.46 -0.91 -2.07
C HIS A 153 -3.78 -2.41 -2.23
N GLY A 154 -3.51 -2.99 -3.41
CA GLY A 154 -3.56 -4.45 -3.59
C GLY A 154 -2.60 -5.18 -2.66
N LEU A 155 -1.36 -4.69 -2.53
CA LEU A 155 -0.38 -5.17 -1.57
C LEU A 155 -0.89 -4.99 -0.11
N ILE A 156 -1.31 -3.76 0.26
CA ILE A 156 -1.73 -3.45 1.63
C ILE A 156 -2.84 -4.40 2.10
N PHE A 157 -3.91 -4.54 1.32
CA PHE A 157 -5.04 -5.37 1.73
C PHE A 157 -4.75 -6.87 1.66
N ALA A 158 -3.89 -7.32 0.71
CA ALA A 158 -3.42 -8.70 0.70
C ALA A 158 -2.69 -9.06 2.00
N VAL A 159 -1.80 -8.17 2.47
CA VAL A 159 -1.07 -8.36 3.73
C VAL A 159 -2.03 -8.28 4.93
N GLN A 160 -2.93 -7.30 4.97
CA GLN A 160 -3.93 -7.19 6.04
C GLN A 160 -4.77 -8.47 6.18
N TYR A 161 -5.25 -9.04 5.06
CA TYR A 161 -6.02 -10.29 5.05
C TYR A 161 -5.17 -11.57 5.04
N ARG A 162 -3.85 -11.47 5.30
CA ARG A 162 -2.91 -12.58 5.42
C ARG A 162 -2.89 -13.49 4.16
N LYS A 163 -2.90 -12.88 2.97
CA LYS A 163 -2.92 -13.60 1.71
C LYS A 163 -1.52 -13.87 1.19
N GLN A 164 -1.29 -15.06 0.64
CA GLN A 164 -0.10 -15.29 -0.17
C GLN A 164 -0.09 -14.30 -1.33
N LEU A 165 1.08 -13.77 -1.68
CA LEU A 165 1.13 -12.57 -2.51
C LEU A 165 2.39 -12.51 -3.36
N ALA A 166 2.23 -12.00 -4.58
CA ALA A 166 3.31 -11.52 -5.42
C ALA A 166 2.99 -10.11 -5.93
N VAL A 167 3.96 -9.21 -5.81
CA VAL A 167 3.83 -7.82 -6.27
C VAL A 167 4.76 -7.60 -7.44
N PHE A 168 4.21 -7.20 -8.58
CA PHE A 168 5.03 -6.91 -9.76
C PHE A 168 5.39 -5.43 -9.80
N SER A 169 6.69 -5.16 -9.88
CA SER A 169 7.20 -3.80 -10.03
C SER A 169 6.73 -3.18 -11.33
N ARG A 170 6.48 -1.88 -11.32
CA ARG A 170 6.35 -1.07 -12.52
C ARG A 170 7.75 -0.60 -12.92
N GLU A 171 7.99 -0.43 -14.21
CA GLU A 171 9.32 -0.09 -14.76
C GLU A 171 9.95 1.20 -14.22
N SER A 172 9.16 2.07 -13.58
CA SER A 172 9.66 3.27 -12.91
C SER A 172 8.82 3.63 -11.69
N GLY A 173 9.45 3.93 -10.57
CA GLY A 173 8.82 4.66 -9.48
C GLY A 173 8.11 3.86 -8.41
N ASP A 174 8.37 2.58 -8.22
CA ASP A 174 7.73 1.76 -7.17
C ASP A 174 8.41 1.85 -5.80
N ASN A 175 9.12 2.95 -5.52
CA ASN A 175 9.82 3.14 -4.24
C ASN A 175 8.88 2.92 -3.04
N LYS A 176 7.64 3.42 -3.10
CA LYS A 176 6.66 3.26 -2.01
C LYS A 176 6.20 1.81 -1.79
N ILE A 177 6.12 0.99 -2.85
CA ILE A 177 5.84 -0.44 -2.73
C ILE A 177 7.03 -1.14 -2.10
N ALA A 178 8.25 -0.86 -2.58
CA ALA A 178 9.47 -1.43 -2.04
C ALA A 178 9.68 -1.05 -0.56
N GLU A 179 9.45 0.21 -0.17
CA GLU A 179 9.56 0.66 1.22
C GLU A 179 8.54 -0.01 2.16
N VAL A 180 7.33 -0.29 1.68
CA VAL A 180 6.31 -1.00 2.48
C VAL A 180 6.66 -2.48 2.60
N LEU A 181 7.12 -3.12 1.52
CA LEU A 181 7.57 -4.51 1.58
C LEU A 181 8.80 -4.65 2.50
N GLU A 182 9.69 -3.66 2.51
CA GLU A 182 10.81 -3.61 3.47
C GLU A 182 10.32 -3.46 4.92
N LEU A 183 9.35 -2.58 5.18
CA LEU A 183 8.75 -2.42 6.51
C LEU A 183 8.13 -3.72 7.03
N PHE A 184 7.51 -4.50 6.14
CA PHE A 184 6.87 -5.76 6.47
C PHE A 184 7.83 -6.96 6.46
N ASP A 185 9.08 -6.77 5.98
CA ASP A 185 10.06 -7.83 5.77
C ASP A 185 9.59 -8.87 4.73
N LEU A 186 9.06 -8.36 3.62
CA LEU A 186 8.49 -9.13 2.51
C LEU A 186 9.11 -8.75 1.16
N LYS A 187 10.40 -8.39 1.15
CA LYS A 187 11.11 -7.95 -0.07
C LYS A 187 11.08 -9.00 -1.18
N GLU A 188 11.08 -10.28 -0.82
CA GLU A 188 11.02 -11.41 -1.75
C GLU A 188 9.70 -11.48 -2.55
N CYS A 189 8.64 -10.84 -2.05
CA CYS A 189 7.37 -10.74 -2.77
C CYS A 189 7.41 -9.73 -3.93
N LEU A 190 8.45 -8.88 -4.03
CA LEU A 190 8.60 -7.91 -5.13
C LEU A 190 9.28 -8.56 -6.34
N LEU A 191 8.56 -8.65 -7.44
CA LEU A 191 8.99 -9.31 -8.66
C LEU A 191 9.11 -8.33 -9.83
N THR A 192 10.11 -8.54 -10.67
CA THR A 192 10.25 -7.86 -11.98
C THR A 192 9.87 -8.78 -13.13
N LYS A 193 10.00 -10.09 -12.92
CA LYS A 193 9.66 -11.17 -13.87
C LYS A 193 9.17 -12.39 -13.08
N ALA A 194 8.57 -13.33 -13.79
CA ALA A 194 8.15 -14.60 -13.18
C ALA A 194 9.34 -15.31 -12.50
N PRO A 195 9.25 -15.63 -11.20
CA PRO A 195 10.34 -16.28 -10.48
C PRO A 195 10.34 -17.81 -10.73
N SER A 196 11.49 -18.46 -10.50
CA SER A 196 11.59 -19.92 -10.49
C SER A 196 10.95 -20.54 -9.24
N VAL A 197 10.97 -19.82 -8.12
CA VAL A 197 10.33 -20.22 -6.86
C VAL A 197 9.25 -19.22 -6.52
N ILE A 198 8.03 -19.70 -6.26
CA ILE A 198 6.89 -18.86 -5.92
C ILE A 198 7.11 -18.28 -4.51
N PRO A 199 7.03 -16.95 -4.31
CA PRO A 199 7.12 -16.35 -2.99
C PRO A 199 6.05 -16.93 -2.06
N GLN A 200 6.45 -17.25 -0.83
CA GLN A 200 5.55 -17.72 0.22
C GLN A 200 5.83 -16.98 1.53
N ILE A 201 4.78 -16.45 2.12
CA ILE A 201 4.84 -15.80 3.42
C ILE A 201 4.52 -16.86 4.48
N HIS A 202 5.54 -17.23 5.26
CA HIS A 202 5.45 -18.30 6.24
C HIS A 202 5.04 -17.81 7.62
N ASP A 203 5.39 -16.58 7.98
CA ASP A 203 5.15 -16.00 9.31
C ASP A 203 4.38 -14.69 9.22
N TYR A 204 3.08 -14.80 9.09
CA TYR A 204 2.19 -13.64 9.10
C TYR A 204 2.06 -12.99 10.49
N ASP A 205 2.37 -13.69 11.56
CA ASP A 205 2.32 -13.10 12.91
C ASP A 205 3.46 -12.11 13.09
N ALA A 206 4.66 -12.42 12.61
CA ALA A 206 5.77 -11.47 12.58
C ALA A 206 5.48 -10.27 11.69
N VAL A 207 4.86 -10.46 10.51
CA VAL A 207 4.43 -9.37 9.62
C VAL A 207 3.43 -8.46 10.33
N HIS A 208 2.39 -9.01 10.95
CA HIS A 208 1.38 -8.24 11.66
C HIS A 208 1.92 -7.55 12.91
N ALA A 209 2.90 -8.13 13.60
CA ALA A 209 3.58 -7.46 14.71
C ALA A 209 4.27 -6.17 14.24
N ARG A 210 4.95 -6.19 13.09
CA ARG A 210 5.57 -4.99 12.49
C ARG A 210 4.51 -3.95 12.10
N ILE A 211 3.40 -4.38 11.49
CA ILE A 211 2.28 -3.48 11.15
C ILE A 211 1.71 -2.83 12.40
N ASN A 212 1.48 -3.58 13.48
CA ASN A 212 0.94 -3.07 14.73
C ASN A 212 1.87 -2.03 15.37
N THR A 213 3.16 -2.29 15.44
CA THR A 213 4.16 -1.32 15.94
C THR A 213 4.13 -0.03 15.12
N ALA A 214 4.08 -0.13 13.78
CA ALA A 214 4.03 1.05 12.92
C ALA A 214 2.67 1.79 13.04
N ARG A 215 1.57 1.07 13.25
CA ARG A 215 0.23 1.61 13.52
C ARG A 215 0.21 2.41 14.81
N GLU A 216 0.69 1.82 15.90
CA GLU A 216 0.77 2.49 17.22
C GLU A 216 1.58 3.77 17.12
N THR A 217 2.77 3.73 16.54
CA THR A 217 3.60 4.92 16.31
C THR A 217 2.87 6.01 15.52
N SER A 218 2.08 5.62 14.52
CA SER A 218 1.34 6.57 13.69
C SER A 218 0.10 7.12 14.38
N LEU A 219 -0.56 6.34 15.23
CA LEU A 219 -1.68 6.79 16.05
C LEU A 219 -1.21 7.75 17.15
N ASP A 220 -0.06 7.47 17.79
CA ASP A 220 0.56 8.35 18.77
C ASP A 220 0.89 9.71 18.15
N PHE A 221 1.47 9.71 16.93
CA PHE A 221 1.70 10.94 16.18
C PHE A 221 0.40 11.71 15.96
N LEU A 222 -0.64 11.05 15.44
CA LEU A 222 -1.94 11.70 15.18
C LEU A 222 -2.53 12.29 16.46
N THR A 223 -2.58 11.52 17.53
CA THR A 223 -3.16 11.94 18.81
C THR A 223 -2.42 13.15 19.36
N LYS A 224 -1.09 13.12 19.38
CA LYS A 224 -0.26 14.21 19.86
C LYS A 224 -0.49 15.51 19.04
N GLU A 225 -0.46 15.38 17.72
CA GLU A 225 -0.54 16.57 16.87
C GLU A 225 -1.96 17.15 16.80
N LEU A 226 -3.00 16.32 16.93
CA LEU A 226 -4.39 16.80 17.05
C LEU A 226 -4.63 17.52 18.37
N ASN A 227 -4.09 17.03 19.49
CA ASN A 227 -4.19 17.70 20.78
C ASN A 227 -3.51 19.08 20.74
N LEU A 228 -2.34 19.20 20.08
CA LEU A 228 -1.67 20.49 19.87
C LEU A 228 -2.51 21.45 19.02
N LEU A 229 -3.21 20.96 18.01
CA LEU A 229 -4.10 21.77 17.17
C LEU A 229 -5.33 22.28 17.95
N ASN A 230 -5.87 21.46 18.86
CA ASN A 230 -7.04 21.79 19.66
C ASN A 230 -6.71 22.68 20.88
N GLY A 231 -5.44 22.91 21.17
CA GLY A 231 -5.02 23.71 22.33
C GLY A 231 -5.11 22.95 23.66
N ASP A 232 -5.27 21.65 23.62
CA ASP A 232 -5.22 20.76 24.78
C ASP A 232 -3.75 20.55 25.19
N HIS A 233 -3.32 21.21 26.26
CA HIS A 233 -1.97 21.15 26.84
C HIS A 233 -1.92 20.22 28.05
#